data_f8c9ed7bd03b7bcf25baecd00cb22c7d
#
_entry.id   f8c9ed7bd03b7bcf25baecd00cb22c7d
#
_cell.length_a   1.000
_cell.length_b   1.000
_cell.length_c   1.000
_cell.angle_alpha   90.00
_cell.angle_beta   90.00
_cell.angle_gamma   90.00
#
_symmetry.space_group_name_H-M   'P 1'
#
loop_
_entity.id
_entity.type
_entity.pdbx_description
1 polymer ?
#
loop_
_entity_poly.entity_id
_entity_poly.type
_entity_poly.pdbx_seq_one_letter_code
_entity_poly.pdbx_strand_id
1 'polypeptide(L)'
;MEEKYTLGIEEEFQIVDPVSRELQSHIQAIFEEGKLLLKENFKPEMHASVIETGTNICKNIQEARMEVTNLRNSLAMLADQHGLRIAAAGTHPFSDWRDQKITDHPRYVEIINEMQEAARAN
;
A
#
# COMPACT_ATOMS: atom_id res chain seq x y z
N MET A 1 0.65 38.16 -7.24
CA MET A 1 1.25 36.83 -7.48
C MET A 1 0.18 35.79 -7.19
N GLU A 2 -0.24 35.05 -8.18
CA GLU A 2 -1.18 33.95 -7.96
C GLU A 2 -0.47 32.80 -7.24
N GLU A 3 -1.03 32.35 -6.12
CA GLU A 3 -0.59 31.11 -5.48
C GLU A 3 -0.97 29.95 -6.37
N LYS A 4 0.01 29.13 -6.75
CA LYS A 4 -0.22 27.90 -7.51
C LYS A 4 -0.33 26.74 -6.53
N TYR A 5 -1.50 26.19 -6.41
CA TYR A 5 -1.72 24.96 -5.67
C TYR A 5 -1.31 23.75 -6.51
N THR A 6 -0.79 22.74 -5.85
CA THR A 6 -0.45 21.46 -6.45
C THR A 6 -1.27 20.36 -5.80
N LEU A 7 -1.29 19.19 -6.46
CA LEU A 7 -2.03 18.01 -6.00
C LEU A 7 -1.07 16.87 -5.71
N GLY A 8 -1.39 16.10 -4.69
CA GLY A 8 -0.79 14.79 -4.42
C GLY A 8 -1.89 13.84 -4.02
N ILE A 9 -1.80 12.58 -4.47
CA ILE A 9 -2.77 11.53 -4.14
C ILE A 9 -2.02 10.35 -3.55
N GLU A 10 -2.51 9.90 -2.41
CA GLU A 10 -2.05 8.66 -1.77
C GLU A 10 -3.19 7.65 -1.78
N GLU A 11 -2.86 6.39 -2.03
CA GLU A 11 -3.81 5.29 -2.00
C GLU A 11 -3.21 4.11 -1.23
N GLU A 12 -4.04 3.42 -0.48
CA GLU A 12 -3.69 2.18 0.20
C GLU A 12 -4.37 1.00 -0.47
N PHE A 13 -3.60 -0.06 -0.70
CA PHE A 13 -4.09 -1.29 -1.29
C PHE A 13 -3.79 -2.46 -0.37
N GLN A 14 -4.78 -3.32 -0.21
CA GLN A 14 -4.63 -4.61 0.43
C GLN A 14 -4.19 -5.64 -0.61
N ILE A 15 -3.28 -6.53 -0.21
CA ILE A 15 -2.83 -7.65 -1.03
C ILE A 15 -3.64 -8.87 -0.64
N VAL A 16 -4.31 -9.47 -1.61
CA VAL A 16 -5.24 -10.57 -1.38
C VAL A 16 -4.96 -11.77 -2.27
N ASP A 17 -5.32 -12.94 -1.77
CA ASP A 17 -5.35 -14.16 -2.56
C ASP A 17 -6.44 -14.06 -3.64
N PRO A 18 -6.19 -14.46 -4.90
CA PRO A 18 -7.16 -14.33 -5.98
C PRO A 18 -8.36 -15.27 -5.88
N VAL A 19 -8.26 -16.33 -5.08
CA VAL A 19 -9.31 -17.34 -4.91
C VAL A 19 -10.05 -17.15 -3.59
N SER A 20 -9.33 -17.20 -2.46
CA SER A 20 -9.92 -17.04 -1.13
C SER A 20 -10.33 -15.61 -0.81
N ARG A 21 -9.67 -14.64 -1.44
CA ARG A 21 -9.80 -13.20 -1.18
C ARG A 21 -9.29 -12.77 0.20
N GLU A 22 -8.65 -13.68 0.94
CA GLU A 22 -8.02 -13.37 2.22
C GLU A 22 -6.75 -12.53 2.02
N LEU A 23 -6.40 -11.75 3.05
CA LEU A 23 -5.16 -10.98 3.08
C LEU A 23 -3.93 -11.90 2.98
N GLN A 24 -2.95 -11.47 2.21
CA GLN A 24 -1.66 -12.16 2.03
C GLN A 24 -0.49 -11.24 2.36
N SER A 25 0.41 -11.71 3.22
CA SER A 25 1.56 -10.95 3.69
C SER A 25 2.82 -11.24 2.85
N HIS A 26 2.74 -11.10 1.52
CA HIS A 26 3.88 -11.27 0.60
C HIS A 26 4.47 -9.95 0.12
N ILE A 27 4.23 -8.91 0.87
CA ILE A 27 4.54 -7.55 0.49
C ILE A 27 6.03 -7.28 0.27
N GLN A 28 6.91 -7.99 0.99
CA GLN A 28 8.36 -7.76 0.91
C GLN A 28 8.88 -7.90 -0.52
N ALA A 29 8.55 -8.99 -1.21
CA ALA A 29 8.97 -9.23 -2.59
C ALA A 29 8.38 -8.19 -3.55
N ILE A 30 7.09 -7.90 -3.42
CA ILE A 30 6.40 -6.89 -4.24
C ILE A 30 7.00 -5.51 -4.01
N PHE A 31 7.27 -5.17 -2.75
CA PHE A 31 7.85 -3.88 -2.37
C PHE A 31 9.27 -3.70 -2.93
N GLU A 32 10.13 -4.72 -2.84
CA GLU A 32 11.48 -4.67 -3.38
C GLU A 32 11.49 -4.47 -4.89
N GLU A 33 10.65 -5.18 -5.64
CA GLU A 33 10.50 -5.01 -7.08
C GLU A 33 9.90 -3.65 -7.42
N GLY A 34 8.86 -3.22 -6.71
CA GLY A 34 8.21 -1.91 -6.89
C GLY A 34 9.15 -0.75 -6.62
N LYS A 35 9.99 -0.85 -5.61
CA LYS A 35 11.00 0.15 -5.27
C LYS A 35 12.04 0.33 -6.37
N LEU A 36 12.45 -0.75 -7.04
CA LEU A 36 13.36 -0.69 -8.17
C LEU A 36 12.74 0.03 -9.38
N LEU A 37 11.44 -0.14 -9.61
CA LEU A 37 10.72 0.42 -10.76
C LEU A 37 10.19 1.83 -10.52
N LEU A 38 9.64 2.09 -9.33
CA LEU A 38 8.86 3.28 -9.00
C LEU A 38 9.43 4.08 -7.83
N LYS A 39 10.59 3.69 -7.33
CA LYS A 39 11.33 4.40 -6.28
C LYS A 39 10.47 4.69 -5.06
N GLU A 40 10.23 5.98 -4.77
CA GLU A 40 9.52 6.45 -3.57
C GLU A 40 7.99 6.43 -3.70
N ASN A 41 7.45 6.08 -4.87
CA ASN A 41 6.00 6.05 -5.08
C ASN A 41 5.30 4.87 -4.39
N PHE A 42 6.05 3.83 -4.02
CA PHE A 42 5.55 2.70 -3.23
C PHE A 42 6.15 2.75 -1.83
N LYS A 43 5.30 2.60 -0.82
CA LYS A 43 5.70 2.60 0.59
C LYS A 43 5.07 1.41 1.31
N PRO A 44 5.81 0.75 2.24
CA PRO A 44 5.22 -0.25 3.11
C PRO A 44 4.36 0.43 4.17
N GLU A 45 3.29 -0.24 4.55
CA GLU A 45 2.46 0.12 5.69
C GLU A 45 2.75 -0.75 6.91
N MET A 46 2.16 -0.41 8.06
CA MET A 46 2.36 -1.14 9.32
C MET A 46 1.99 -2.62 9.19
N HIS A 47 0.89 -2.94 8.53
CA HIS A 47 0.53 -4.32 8.21
C HIS A 47 1.19 -4.76 6.91
N ALA A 48 1.86 -5.91 6.93
CA ALA A 48 2.60 -6.43 5.78
C ALA A 48 1.73 -6.88 4.60
N SER A 49 0.42 -6.83 4.73
CA SER A 49 -0.56 -7.08 3.66
C SER A 49 -1.07 -5.81 2.97
N VAL A 50 -0.54 -4.64 3.33
CA VAL A 50 -0.98 -3.33 2.81
C VAL A 50 0.20 -2.60 2.16
N ILE A 51 -0.04 -2.04 0.99
CA ILE A 51 0.92 -1.16 0.27
C ILE A 51 0.28 0.20 0.05
N GLU A 52 1.01 1.24 0.40
CA GLU A 52 0.68 2.62 0.06
C GLU A 52 1.35 3.03 -1.25
N THR A 53 0.60 3.71 -2.11
CA THR A 53 1.15 4.37 -3.30
C THR A 53 0.95 5.88 -3.18
N GLY A 54 1.92 6.64 -3.65
CA GLY A 54 1.85 8.11 -3.67
C GLY A 54 2.26 8.66 -5.03
N THR A 55 1.51 9.61 -5.55
CA THR A 55 1.87 10.30 -6.78
C THR A 55 3.04 11.26 -6.54
N ASN A 56 3.72 11.64 -7.61
CA ASN A 56 4.53 12.84 -7.62
C ASN A 56 3.63 14.08 -7.50
N ILE A 57 4.23 15.25 -7.37
CA ILE A 57 3.49 16.50 -7.35
C ILE A 57 2.84 16.72 -8.72
N CYS A 58 1.52 16.85 -8.74
CA CYS A 58 0.72 17.06 -9.94
C CYS A 58 0.22 18.52 -10.00
N LYS A 59 0.26 19.09 -11.20
CA LYS A 59 -0.17 20.48 -11.41
C LYS A 59 -1.67 20.62 -11.60
N ASN A 60 -2.33 19.56 -12.01
CA ASN A 60 -3.75 19.52 -12.32
C ASN A 60 -4.32 18.11 -12.20
N ILE A 61 -5.64 18.00 -12.34
CA ILE A 61 -6.34 16.73 -12.19
C ILE A 61 -6.01 15.73 -13.30
N GLN A 62 -5.66 16.18 -14.48
CA GLN A 62 -5.27 15.32 -15.60
C GLN A 62 -3.94 14.62 -15.32
N GLU A 63 -2.96 15.33 -14.78
CA GLU A 63 -1.69 14.73 -14.34
C GLU A 63 -1.92 13.74 -13.19
N ALA A 64 -2.73 14.11 -12.21
CA ALA A 64 -3.06 13.24 -11.08
C ALA A 64 -3.72 11.94 -11.54
N ARG A 65 -4.68 12.02 -12.47
CA ARG A 65 -5.35 10.86 -13.06
C ARG A 65 -4.37 9.93 -13.77
N MET A 66 -3.46 10.48 -14.54
CA MET A 66 -2.46 9.71 -15.28
C MET A 66 -1.53 8.98 -14.31
N GLU A 67 -1.03 9.66 -13.29
CA GLU A 67 -0.14 9.06 -12.29
C GLU A 67 -0.83 7.97 -11.47
N VAL A 68 -2.03 8.22 -10.96
CA VAL A 68 -2.81 7.21 -10.23
C VAL A 68 -3.07 5.98 -11.09
N THR A 69 -3.45 6.17 -12.36
CA THR A 69 -3.66 5.05 -13.30
C THR A 69 -2.38 4.23 -13.49
N ASN A 70 -1.25 4.88 -13.70
CA ASN A 70 0.03 4.21 -13.88
C ASN A 70 0.47 3.46 -12.62
N LEU A 71 0.31 4.05 -11.44
CA LEU A 71 0.65 3.42 -10.16
C LEU A 71 -0.21 2.18 -9.89
N ARG A 72 -1.51 2.27 -10.10
CA ARG A 72 -2.43 1.13 -9.97
C ARG A 72 -2.09 -0.01 -10.92
N ASN A 73 -1.85 0.31 -12.18
CA ASN A 73 -1.48 -0.69 -13.18
C ASN A 73 -0.15 -1.37 -12.85
N SER A 74 0.84 -0.61 -12.43
CA SER A 74 2.15 -1.15 -12.04
C SER A 74 2.05 -2.05 -10.82
N LEU A 75 1.30 -1.63 -9.79
CA LEU A 75 1.11 -2.44 -8.59
C LEU A 75 0.29 -3.71 -8.88
N ALA A 76 -0.77 -3.61 -9.68
CA ALA A 76 -1.56 -4.76 -10.10
C ALA A 76 -0.72 -5.79 -10.87
N MET A 77 0.15 -5.32 -11.75
CA MET A 77 1.06 -6.17 -12.52
C MET A 77 2.07 -6.88 -11.61
N LEU A 78 2.66 -6.17 -10.67
CA LEU A 78 3.59 -6.75 -9.70
C LEU A 78 2.90 -7.81 -8.81
N ALA A 79 1.71 -7.52 -8.33
CA ALA A 79 0.93 -8.47 -7.55
C ALA A 79 0.61 -9.73 -8.36
N ASP A 80 0.19 -9.57 -9.60
CA ASP A 80 -0.14 -10.68 -10.50
C ASP A 80 1.05 -11.59 -10.78
N GLN A 81 2.26 -11.04 -10.90
CA GLN A 81 3.51 -11.81 -11.04
C GLN A 81 3.78 -12.71 -9.84
N HIS A 82 3.27 -12.36 -8.66
CA HIS A 82 3.36 -13.15 -7.43
C HIS A 82 2.12 -14.01 -7.16
N GLY A 83 1.21 -14.12 -8.13
CA GLY A 83 -0.04 -14.87 -7.98
C GLY A 83 -1.05 -14.22 -7.02
N LEU A 84 -0.97 -12.90 -6.85
CA LEU A 84 -1.77 -12.12 -5.92
C LEU A 84 -2.60 -11.06 -6.64
N ARG A 85 -3.51 -10.44 -5.92
CA ARG A 85 -4.33 -9.32 -6.38
C ARG A 85 -4.27 -8.16 -5.41
N ILE A 86 -4.64 -6.99 -5.87
CA ILE A 86 -4.81 -5.80 -5.03
C ILE A 86 -6.29 -5.49 -4.85
N ALA A 87 -6.63 -4.96 -3.68
CA ALA A 87 -7.97 -4.49 -3.36
C ALA A 87 -7.90 -3.08 -2.76
N ALA A 88 -8.64 -2.15 -3.32
CA ALA A 88 -8.75 -0.79 -2.82
C ALA A 88 -9.78 -0.73 -1.68
N ALA A 89 -9.35 -1.09 -0.49
CA ALA A 89 -10.20 -1.10 0.71
C ALA A 89 -9.36 -0.74 1.93
N GLY A 90 -9.90 0.10 2.80
CA GLY A 90 -9.23 0.50 4.05
C GLY A 90 -9.22 -0.59 5.11
N THR A 91 -10.21 -1.49 5.09
CA THR A 91 -10.36 -2.59 6.04
C THR A 91 -10.81 -3.85 5.32
N HIS A 92 -10.23 -4.98 5.67
CA HIS A 92 -10.64 -6.26 5.10
C HIS A 92 -11.88 -6.81 5.85
N PRO A 93 -12.93 -7.22 5.13
CA PRO A 93 -14.22 -7.58 5.75
C PRO A 93 -14.22 -8.89 6.56
N PHE A 94 -13.29 -9.81 6.30
CA PHE A 94 -13.30 -11.12 6.96
C PHE A 94 -11.95 -11.69 7.37
N SER A 95 -10.83 -11.10 6.96
CA SER A 95 -9.51 -11.55 7.44
C SER A 95 -9.28 -11.12 8.88
N ASP A 96 -8.80 -12.05 9.70
CA ASP A 96 -8.49 -11.77 11.10
C ASP A 96 -7.18 -10.99 11.20
N TRP A 97 -7.21 -9.84 11.88
CA TRP A 97 -6.04 -9.01 12.09
C TRP A 97 -4.92 -9.71 12.88
N ARG A 98 -5.29 -10.70 13.72
CA ARG A 98 -4.34 -11.49 14.51
C ARG A 98 -3.42 -12.34 13.64
N ASP A 99 -3.88 -12.73 12.47
CA ASP A 99 -3.14 -13.53 11.49
C ASP A 99 -2.24 -12.66 10.59
N GLN A 100 -2.36 -11.34 10.68
CA GLN A 100 -1.61 -10.42 9.85
C GLN A 100 -0.23 -10.11 10.45
N LYS A 101 0.80 -10.12 9.59
CA LYS A 101 2.16 -9.76 9.98
C LYS A 101 2.32 -8.25 10.01
N ILE A 102 3.12 -7.79 10.95
CA ILE A 102 3.56 -6.40 11.02
C ILE A 102 4.83 -6.25 10.18
N THR A 103 4.90 -5.17 9.41
CA THR A 103 6.08 -4.82 8.64
C THR A 103 7.28 -4.62 9.55
N ASP A 104 8.41 -5.25 9.23
CA ASP A 104 9.64 -5.13 10.00
C ASP A 104 10.28 -3.75 9.78
N HIS A 105 9.83 -2.79 10.59
CA HIS A 105 10.34 -1.42 10.60
C HIS A 105 10.34 -0.89 12.04
N PRO A 106 11.41 -0.24 12.51
CA PRO A 106 11.55 0.20 13.91
C PRO A 106 10.38 1.02 14.44
N ARG A 107 9.85 1.93 13.63
CA ARG A 107 8.70 2.77 13.99
C ARG A 107 7.44 1.95 14.27
N TYR A 108 7.17 0.94 13.46
CA TYR A 108 5.98 0.10 13.63
C TYR A 108 6.11 -0.82 14.84
N VAL A 109 7.30 -1.35 15.08
CA VAL A 109 7.60 -2.14 16.29
C VAL A 109 7.44 -1.28 17.56
N GLU A 110 7.91 -0.04 17.54
CA GLU A 110 7.75 0.90 18.65
C GLU A 110 6.27 1.21 18.93
N ILE A 111 5.48 1.51 17.90
CA ILE A 111 4.04 1.76 18.04
C ILE A 111 3.32 0.55 18.64
N ILE A 112 3.63 -0.66 18.17
CA ILE A 112 3.03 -1.90 18.71
C ILE A 112 3.39 -2.09 20.16
N ASN A 113 4.64 -1.84 20.56
CA ASN A 113 5.08 -1.97 21.93
C ASN A 113 4.43 -0.95 22.86
N GLU A 114 4.18 0.27 22.38
CA GLU A 114 3.53 1.32 23.16
C GLU A 114 2.01 1.14 23.25
N MET A 115 1.37 0.81 22.15
CA MET A 115 -0.09 0.73 22.03
C MET A 115 -0.64 -0.70 22.14
N GLN A 116 0.23 -1.68 22.21
CA GLN A 116 -0.10 -3.09 22.38
C GLN A 116 -1.12 -3.60 21.33
N GLU A 117 -2.10 -4.37 21.80
CA GLU A 117 -3.09 -5.02 20.93
C GLU A 117 -3.94 -4.03 20.12
N ALA A 118 -4.25 -2.87 20.66
CA ALA A 118 -5.05 -1.85 19.99
C ALA A 118 -4.40 -1.35 18.70
N ALA A 119 -3.08 -1.19 18.65
CA ALA A 119 -2.36 -0.77 17.46
C ALA A 119 -2.33 -1.84 16.36
N ARG A 120 -2.39 -3.12 16.74
CA ARG A 120 -2.41 -4.23 15.77
C ARG A 120 -3.77 -4.41 15.11
N ALA A 121 -4.85 -4.02 15.78
CA ALA A 121 -6.22 -4.21 15.34
C ALA A 121 -6.73 -3.12 14.38
N ASN A 122 -6.02 -1.97 14.28
CA ASN A 122 -6.45 -0.81 13.48
C ASN A 122 -5.79 -0.75 12.10
#